data_988fce59f90d92c000e145238afb9b69
#
_entry.id   988fce59f90d92c000e145238afb9b69
#
_cell.length_a   1.000
_cell.length_b   1.000
_cell.length_c   1.000
_cell.angle_alpha   90.00
_cell.angle_beta   90.00
_cell.angle_gamma   90.00
#
_symmetry.space_group_name_H-M   'P 1'
#
loop_
_entity.id
_entity.type
_entity.pdbx_description
1 polymer ?
#
loop_
_entity_poly.entity_id
_entity_poly.type
_entity_poly.pdbx_seq_one_letter_code
_entity_poly.pdbx_strand_id
1 'polypeptide(L)'
;MALLELTDISKSFGGVQALRNVDFTLNAGEIHGLAGENGAGKSTMMKIISGVHSADSGTMRVDGKEVNFRSTRDALAASIGMVHQELSVAPELTVAENVFFGNQPVNGMGVVTWRRMGERAAEELKNLGLDINPRARLGDFPIGVQQLVELSRVLFSGARIIILDEPTSALSPPEIDRLFGVLAKLREEGRSMVFISHFLDDILKISNGITIFRNGRKVETAEVTPKIDKAWIIERMIGLGREELEESYLGAIKLDSRPEAPVVLRANDLTLTPSFRNLKFEARAGEVLGSYGFMGCGQLELARTLFGKYRPESGSLEIDGKVTRLKSTTAAKQAGVAYVAESRRTMLFSDEPVYKNVSIAVLERLSKWLLKPDREREIAEVQVKNLDVRPPNIELRLGGLSGGNQQKVALAKWLTHPPRILLLAEPTRGMDVGAKEDVVRIVRHLRDSGIAIVVFSTEPETVLSLADRVLVMRKGEIAHEFAGEAISKDQLLAAA
;
A
#
# COMPACT_ATOMS: atom_id res chain seq x y z
N MET A 1 -9.35 -16.22 -28.03
CA MET A 1 -9.30 -15.18 -29.07
C MET A 1 -8.88 -13.88 -28.38
N ALA A 2 -7.86 -13.22 -28.90
CA ALA A 2 -7.35 -12.00 -28.29
C ALA A 2 -8.39 -10.87 -28.34
N LEU A 3 -8.71 -10.29 -27.19
CA LEU A 3 -9.64 -9.18 -27.04
C LEU A 3 -8.91 -7.84 -27.02
N LEU A 4 -7.71 -7.81 -26.39
CA LEU A 4 -6.81 -6.67 -26.35
C LEU A 4 -5.41 -7.14 -26.72
N GLU A 5 -4.77 -6.45 -27.65
CA GLU A 5 -3.40 -6.72 -28.08
C GLU A 5 -2.59 -5.43 -28.10
N LEU A 6 -1.42 -5.48 -27.48
CA LEU A 6 -0.39 -4.45 -27.53
C LEU A 6 0.84 -5.05 -28.21
N THR A 7 1.40 -4.36 -29.21
CA THR A 7 2.58 -4.79 -29.96
C THR A 7 3.61 -3.68 -29.99
N ASP A 8 4.83 -3.97 -29.54
CA ASP A 8 6.00 -3.08 -29.53
C ASP A 8 5.76 -1.73 -28.81
N ILE A 9 4.92 -1.73 -27.77
CA ILE A 9 4.59 -0.50 -27.02
C ILE A 9 5.80 0.03 -26.30
N SER A 10 6.15 1.29 -26.58
CA SER A 10 7.20 2.01 -25.86
C SER A 10 6.68 3.35 -25.30
N LYS A 11 7.22 3.76 -24.15
CA LYS A 11 6.88 5.02 -23.48
C LYS A 11 8.05 5.56 -22.67
N SER A 12 8.32 6.86 -22.80
CA SER A 12 9.34 7.57 -22.05
C SER A 12 8.76 8.81 -21.35
N PHE A 13 9.32 9.15 -20.19
CA PHE A 13 9.02 10.35 -19.43
C PHE A 13 10.32 11.03 -19.02
N GLY A 14 10.52 12.29 -19.42
CA GLY A 14 11.68 13.06 -18.99
C GLY A 14 13.05 12.39 -19.23
N GLY A 15 13.18 11.61 -20.32
CA GLY A 15 14.40 10.86 -20.64
C GLY A 15 14.48 9.45 -20.02
N VAL A 16 13.56 9.11 -19.11
CA VAL A 16 13.47 7.74 -18.54
C VAL A 16 12.49 6.90 -19.35
N GLN A 17 12.96 5.78 -19.88
CA GLN A 17 12.15 4.86 -20.66
C GLN A 17 11.37 3.93 -19.72
N ALA A 18 10.07 4.20 -19.56
CA ALA A 18 9.18 3.45 -18.69
C ALA A 18 8.67 2.14 -19.29
N LEU A 19 8.53 2.07 -20.62
CA LEU A 19 8.23 0.86 -21.38
C LEU A 19 9.13 0.75 -22.62
N ARG A 20 9.57 -0.48 -22.93
CA ARG A 20 10.51 -0.77 -24.02
C ARG A 20 10.03 -1.96 -24.82
N ASN A 21 9.42 -1.71 -26.00
CA ASN A 21 8.96 -2.73 -26.93
C ASN A 21 8.15 -3.84 -26.22
N VAL A 22 7.08 -3.44 -25.54
CA VAL A 22 6.27 -4.34 -24.73
C VAL A 22 5.12 -4.90 -25.56
N ASP A 23 5.02 -6.25 -25.60
CA ASP A 23 3.89 -6.98 -26.10
C ASP A 23 3.02 -7.48 -24.95
N PHE A 24 1.72 -7.37 -25.09
CA PHE A 24 0.76 -7.88 -24.13
C PHE A 24 -0.52 -8.33 -24.83
N THR A 25 -1.09 -9.43 -24.36
CA THR A 25 -2.33 -9.98 -24.91
C THR A 25 -3.27 -10.35 -23.77
N LEU A 26 -4.55 -9.94 -23.89
CA LEU A 26 -5.64 -10.37 -23.04
C LEU A 26 -6.68 -11.09 -23.87
N ASN A 27 -7.03 -12.31 -23.49
CA ASN A 27 -8.05 -13.09 -24.17
C ASN A 27 -9.46 -12.78 -23.63
N ALA A 28 -10.48 -13.11 -24.42
CA ALA A 28 -11.86 -12.99 -23.99
C ALA A 28 -12.16 -13.97 -22.83
N GLY A 29 -12.83 -13.49 -21.77
CA GLY A 29 -13.15 -14.27 -20.58
C GLY A 29 -11.95 -14.70 -19.75
N GLU A 30 -10.86 -13.95 -19.81
CA GLU A 30 -9.63 -14.20 -19.07
C GLU A 30 -9.46 -13.21 -17.91
N ILE A 31 -8.99 -13.68 -16.75
CA ILE A 31 -8.36 -12.85 -15.75
C ILE A 31 -6.85 -13.01 -15.90
N HIS A 32 -6.17 -11.98 -16.37
CA HIS A 32 -4.74 -11.98 -16.62
C HIS A 32 -4.00 -11.22 -15.53
N GLY A 33 -3.16 -11.93 -14.79
CA GLY A 33 -2.31 -11.36 -13.74
C GLY A 33 -1.13 -10.57 -14.33
N LEU A 34 -0.81 -9.44 -13.75
CA LEU A 34 0.34 -8.64 -14.13
C LEU A 34 1.25 -8.46 -12.92
N ALA A 35 2.40 -9.13 -12.92
CA ALA A 35 3.39 -9.08 -11.86
C ALA A 35 4.64 -8.30 -12.28
N GLY A 36 5.37 -7.75 -11.31
CA GLY A 36 6.61 -7.00 -11.51
C GLY A 36 6.85 -6.04 -10.36
N GLU A 37 8.09 -5.61 -10.19
CA GLU A 37 8.46 -4.62 -9.17
C GLU A 37 7.81 -3.24 -9.42
N ASN A 38 7.83 -2.39 -8.40
CA ASN A 38 7.44 -0.99 -8.57
C ASN A 38 8.42 -0.31 -9.53
N GLY A 39 7.89 0.44 -10.51
CA GLY A 39 8.71 1.00 -11.57
C GLY A 39 8.97 0.05 -12.76
N ALA A 40 8.53 -1.22 -12.71
CA ALA A 40 8.70 -2.17 -13.82
C ALA A 40 7.88 -1.83 -15.09
N GLY A 41 7.02 -0.80 -15.04
CA GLY A 41 6.22 -0.34 -16.19
C GLY A 41 4.75 -0.72 -16.15
N LYS A 42 4.28 -1.53 -15.19
CA LYS A 42 2.89 -2.01 -15.09
C LYS A 42 1.87 -0.87 -15.15
N SER A 43 1.96 0.08 -14.23
CA SER A 43 1.02 1.22 -14.16
C SER A 43 1.11 2.12 -15.39
N THR A 44 2.28 2.21 -16.04
CA THR A 44 2.41 2.95 -17.31
C THR A 44 1.65 2.26 -18.43
N MET A 45 1.76 0.93 -18.55
CA MET A 45 0.99 0.15 -19.52
C MET A 45 -0.52 0.30 -19.28
N MET A 46 -0.97 0.21 -18.01
CA MET A 46 -2.40 0.39 -17.68
C MET A 46 -2.90 1.79 -18.03
N LYS A 47 -2.10 2.82 -17.78
CA LYS A 47 -2.43 4.21 -18.15
C LYS A 47 -2.50 4.41 -19.66
N ILE A 48 -1.76 3.64 -20.45
CA ILE A 48 -1.89 3.63 -21.93
C ILE A 48 -3.18 2.93 -22.32
N ILE A 49 -3.47 1.75 -21.79
CA ILE A 49 -4.70 0.99 -22.11
C ILE A 49 -5.95 1.78 -21.68
N SER A 50 -5.91 2.49 -20.56
CA SER A 50 -7.02 3.32 -20.07
C SER A 50 -7.11 4.72 -20.71
N GLY A 51 -6.21 5.06 -21.65
CA GLY A 51 -6.21 6.35 -22.35
C GLY A 51 -5.76 7.55 -21.53
N VAL A 52 -5.12 7.34 -20.36
CA VAL A 52 -4.51 8.41 -19.55
C VAL A 52 -3.21 8.90 -20.20
N HIS A 53 -2.46 8.00 -20.84
CA HIS A 53 -1.25 8.31 -21.59
C HIS A 53 -1.35 7.71 -22.99
N SER A 54 -0.72 8.36 -23.98
CA SER A 54 -0.50 7.76 -25.30
C SER A 54 0.86 7.06 -25.31
N ALA A 55 0.98 5.95 -26.06
CA ALA A 55 2.26 5.33 -26.36
C ALA A 55 3.11 6.26 -27.24
N ASP A 56 4.44 6.17 -27.14
CA ASP A 56 5.34 6.90 -28.04
C ASP A 56 5.56 6.12 -29.33
N SER A 57 5.49 4.79 -29.28
CA SER A 57 5.52 3.89 -30.43
C SER A 57 4.78 2.58 -30.14
N GLY A 58 4.55 1.77 -31.18
CA GLY A 58 3.82 0.52 -31.12
C GLY A 58 2.36 0.67 -31.49
N THR A 59 1.61 -0.44 -31.48
CA THR A 59 0.20 -0.48 -31.83
C THR A 59 -0.63 -1.16 -30.76
N MET A 60 -1.86 -0.67 -30.56
CA MET A 60 -2.86 -1.27 -29.67
C MET A 60 -4.10 -1.63 -30.47
N ARG A 61 -4.63 -2.85 -30.27
CA ARG A 61 -5.85 -3.33 -30.90
C ARG A 61 -6.85 -3.82 -29.87
N VAL A 62 -8.12 -3.49 -30.10
CA VAL A 62 -9.26 -3.98 -29.32
C VAL A 62 -10.24 -4.64 -30.29
N ASP A 63 -10.64 -5.90 -30.03
CA ASP A 63 -11.44 -6.71 -30.96
C ASP A 63 -10.82 -6.74 -32.39
N GLY A 64 -9.49 -6.82 -32.50
CA GLY A 64 -8.74 -6.82 -33.75
C GLY A 64 -8.67 -5.47 -34.48
N LYS A 65 -9.33 -4.41 -33.97
CA LYS A 65 -9.30 -3.06 -34.55
C LYS A 65 -8.23 -2.23 -33.90
N GLU A 66 -7.40 -1.57 -34.69
CA GLU A 66 -6.38 -0.65 -34.19
C GLU A 66 -7.04 0.58 -33.54
N VAL A 67 -6.57 0.93 -32.33
CA VAL A 67 -7.09 2.05 -31.54
C VAL A 67 -5.94 2.92 -31.03
N ASN A 68 -6.21 4.21 -30.92
CA ASN A 68 -5.30 5.17 -30.28
C ASN A 68 -6.10 6.12 -29.40
N PHE A 69 -6.03 5.90 -28.10
CA PHE A 69 -6.79 6.67 -27.14
C PHE A 69 -6.07 7.98 -26.77
N ARG A 70 -6.84 9.09 -26.80
CA ARG A 70 -6.39 10.41 -26.38
C ARG A 70 -6.96 10.82 -25.03
N SER A 71 -7.92 10.05 -24.54
CA SER A 71 -8.60 10.29 -23.26
C SER A 71 -9.15 8.99 -22.67
N THR A 72 -9.43 9.00 -21.38
CA THR A 72 -10.13 7.90 -20.69
C THR A 72 -11.54 7.67 -21.23
N ARG A 73 -12.17 8.70 -21.82
CA ARG A 73 -13.47 8.59 -22.48
C ARG A 73 -13.38 7.73 -23.74
N ASP A 74 -12.27 7.83 -24.50
CA ASP A 74 -12.06 7.00 -25.69
C ASP A 74 -11.90 5.52 -25.31
N ALA A 75 -11.16 5.23 -24.25
CA ALA A 75 -11.01 3.88 -23.71
C ALA A 75 -12.36 3.31 -23.24
N LEU A 76 -13.16 4.14 -22.54
CA LEU A 76 -14.49 3.74 -22.10
C LEU A 76 -15.43 3.46 -23.26
N ALA A 77 -15.39 4.27 -24.32
CA ALA A 77 -16.13 4.04 -25.56
C ALA A 77 -15.72 2.73 -26.26
N ALA A 78 -14.45 2.30 -26.08
CA ALA A 78 -13.95 0.99 -26.48
C ALA A 78 -14.22 -0.12 -25.46
N SER A 79 -15.11 0.12 -24.47
CA SER A 79 -15.49 -0.80 -23.40
C SER A 79 -14.34 -1.20 -22.46
N ILE A 80 -13.38 -0.31 -22.22
CA ILE A 80 -12.29 -0.49 -21.26
C ILE A 80 -12.55 0.41 -20.06
N GLY A 81 -12.63 -0.17 -18.85
CA GLY A 81 -12.78 0.53 -17.60
C GLY A 81 -11.65 0.21 -16.62
N MET A 82 -11.38 1.12 -15.69
CA MET A 82 -10.32 0.95 -14.70
C MET A 82 -10.82 1.24 -13.28
N VAL A 83 -10.49 0.34 -12.37
CA VAL A 83 -10.57 0.52 -10.91
C VAL A 83 -9.17 0.88 -10.43
N HIS A 84 -9.05 2.02 -9.77
CA HIS A 84 -7.76 2.57 -9.36
C HIS A 84 -7.31 2.03 -8.00
N GLN A 85 -6.00 2.08 -7.74
CA GLN A 85 -5.39 1.70 -6.47
C GLN A 85 -5.92 2.54 -5.28
N GLU A 86 -6.08 3.86 -5.48
CA GLU A 86 -6.76 4.72 -4.51
C GLU A 86 -8.24 4.76 -4.88
N LEU A 87 -9.11 4.47 -3.90
CA LEU A 87 -10.55 4.54 -4.11
C LEU A 87 -10.98 5.87 -4.73
N SER A 88 -11.56 5.78 -5.91
CA SER A 88 -12.06 6.91 -6.68
C SER A 88 -13.56 7.10 -6.45
N VAL A 89 -13.97 7.15 -5.17
CA VAL A 89 -15.36 7.33 -4.74
C VAL A 89 -15.55 8.67 -4.03
N ALA A 90 -16.78 9.15 -3.98
CA ALA A 90 -17.17 10.32 -3.20
C ALA A 90 -17.88 9.84 -1.91
N PRO A 91 -17.19 9.74 -0.76
CA PRO A 91 -17.74 9.15 0.46
C PRO A 91 -18.92 9.95 1.03
N GLU A 92 -19.03 11.23 0.69
CA GLU A 92 -20.11 12.12 1.11
C GLU A 92 -21.44 11.88 0.34
N LEU A 93 -21.35 11.27 -0.84
CA LEU A 93 -22.50 10.96 -1.67
C LEU A 93 -23.11 9.60 -1.30
N THR A 94 -24.35 9.37 -1.73
CA THR A 94 -25.01 8.08 -1.56
C THR A 94 -24.37 7.00 -2.42
N VAL A 95 -24.62 5.74 -2.07
CA VAL A 95 -24.20 4.58 -2.85
C VAL A 95 -24.67 4.68 -4.30
N ALA A 96 -25.95 5.02 -4.53
CA ALA A 96 -26.50 5.17 -5.88
C ALA A 96 -25.84 6.29 -6.69
N GLU A 97 -25.53 7.42 -6.05
CA GLU A 97 -24.80 8.52 -6.71
C GLU A 97 -23.39 8.11 -7.11
N ASN A 98 -22.71 7.31 -6.28
CA ASN A 98 -21.38 6.79 -6.63
C ASN A 98 -21.42 5.78 -7.78
N VAL A 99 -22.39 4.86 -7.79
CA VAL A 99 -22.60 3.88 -8.88
C VAL A 99 -22.82 4.59 -10.22
N PHE A 100 -23.64 5.64 -10.23
CA PHE A 100 -23.98 6.39 -11.44
C PHE A 100 -23.15 7.68 -11.65
N PHE A 101 -22.05 7.84 -10.94
CA PHE A 101 -21.23 9.05 -11.04
C PHE A 101 -20.79 9.29 -12.49
N GLY A 102 -21.21 10.44 -13.06
CA GLY A 102 -20.94 10.79 -14.44
C GLY A 102 -21.92 10.20 -15.48
N ASN A 103 -22.82 9.27 -15.09
CA ASN A 103 -23.77 8.60 -15.97
C ASN A 103 -25.18 8.53 -15.36
N GLN A 104 -25.62 9.60 -14.70
CA GLN A 104 -26.91 9.66 -14.03
C GLN A 104 -28.06 9.46 -15.04
N PRO A 105 -29.06 8.60 -14.74
CA PRO A 105 -30.22 8.43 -15.59
C PRO A 105 -31.08 9.70 -15.58
N VAL A 106 -31.32 10.26 -16.76
CA VAL A 106 -32.14 11.46 -16.96
C VAL A 106 -33.44 11.11 -17.67
N ASN A 107 -34.48 11.94 -17.44
CA ASN A 107 -35.72 11.87 -18.21
C ASN A 107 -35.58 12.64 -19.56
N GLY A 108 -36.64 12.66 -20.36
CA GLY A 108 -36.65 13.32 -21.67
C GLY A 108 -36.40 14.85 -21.63
N MET A 109 -36.44 15.48 -20.45
CA MET A 109 -36.14 16.89 -20.22
C MET A 109 -34.72 17.11 -19.62
N GLY A 110 -33.88 16.05 -19.52
CA GLY A 110 -32.53 16.16 -18.96
C GLY A 110 -32.46 16.20 -17.44
N VAL A 111 -33.58 15.97 -16.72
CA VAL A 111 -33.62 15.96 -15.24
C VAL A 111 -33.30 14.58 -14.71
N VAL A 112 -32.41 14.50 -13.70
CA VAL A 112 -32.02 13.22 -13.06
C VAL A 112 -33.21 12.53 -12.41
N THR A 113 -33.40 11.26 -12.71
CA THR A 113 -34.47 10.41 -12.17
C THR A 113 -33.97 9.62 -10.96
N TRP A 114 -33.93 10.26 -9.79
CA TRP A 114 -33.36 9.73 -8.54
C TRP A 114 -33.94 8.37 -8.12
N ARG A 115 -35.28 8.20 -8.27
CA ARG A 115 -35.92 6.93 -7.93
C ARG A 115 -35.40 5.79 -8.80
N ARG A 116 -35.37 5.99 -10.13
CA ARG A 116 -34.88 4.99 -11.10
C ARG A 116 -33.41 4.69 -10.89
N MET A 117 -32.62 5.72 -10.55
CA MET A 117 -31.20 5.57 -10.22
C MET A 117 -31.01 4.67 -8.99
N GLY A 118 -31.77 4.88 -7.92
CA GLY A 118 -31.72 4.04 -6.71
C GLY A 118 -32.13 2.59 -6.97
N GLU A 119 -33.24 2.38 -7.71
CA GLU A 119 -33.73 1.04 -8.06
C GLU A 119 -32.67 0.25 -8.87
N ARG A 120 -32.10 0.88 -9.90
CA ARG A 120 -31.06 0.24 -10.73
C ARG A 120 -29.76 -0.01 -9.96
N ALA A 121 -29.35 0.91 -9.08
CA ALA A 121 -28.18 0.70 -8.23
C ALA A 121 -28.39 -0.50 -7.29
N ALA A 122 -29.57 -0.62 -6.67
CA ALA A 122 -29.88 -1.75 -5.79
C ALA A 122 -29.84 -3.10 -6.53
N GLU A 123 -30.39 -3.15 -7.74
CA GLU A 123 -30.38 -4.36 -8.58
C GLU A 123 -28.95 -4.81 -8.91
N GLU A 124 -28.12 -3.87 -9.37
CA GLU A 124 -26.73 -4.17 -9.75
C GLU A 124 -25.88 -4.59 -8.54
N LEU A 125 -26.00 -3.87 -7.44
CA LEU A 125 -25.28 -4.20 -6.22
C LEU A 125 -25.67 -5.59 -5.70
N LYS A 126 -26.95 -5.96 -5.81
CA LYS A 126 -27.42 -7.29 -5.46
C LYS A 126 -26.83 -8.37 -6.38
N ASN A 127 -26.63 -8.08 -7.67
CA ASN A 127 -25.96 -8.97 -8.61
C ASN A 127 -24.49 -9.23 -8.21
N LEU A 128 -23.85 -8.25 -7.56
CA LEU A 128 -22.50 -8.36 -6.98
C LEU A 128 -22.48 -8.91 -5.55
N GLY A 129 -23.61 -9.41 -5.05
CA GLY A 129 -23.73 -9.95 -3.69
C GLY A 129 -23.75 -8.91 -2.58
N LEU A 130 -24.05 -7.65 -2.92
CA LEU A 130 -24.22 -6.54 -1.96
C LEU A 130 -25.68 -6.19 -1.79
N ASP A 131 -26.23 -6.55 -0.63
CA ASP A 131 -27.59 -6.11 -0.23
C ASP A 131 -27.46 -4.91 0.71
N ILE A 132 -27.29 -3.73 0.13
CA ILE A 132 -27.12 -2.47 0.86
C ILE A 132 -28.11 -1.42 0.39
N ASN A 133 -28.48 -0.49 1.29
CA ASN A 133 -29.38 0.61 0.95
C ASN A 133 -28.70 1.59 -0.04
N PRO A 134 -29.22 1.75 -1.27
CA PRO A 134 -28.61 2.62 -2.28
C PRO A 134 -28.70 4.11 -1.91
N ARG A 135 -29.53 4.49 -0.92
CA ARG A 135 -29.65 5.86 -0.41
C ARG A 135 -28.74 6.15 0.79
N ALA A 136 -28.08 5.13 1.35
CA ALA A 136 -27.13 5.33 2.43
C ALA A 136 -25.87 6.04 1.91
N ARG A 137 -25.21 6.78 2.80
CA ARG A 137 -23.95 7.46 2.50
C ARG A 137 -22.84 6.42 2.33
N LEU A 138 -22.04 6.53 1.26
CA LEU A 138 -21.04 5.51 0.96
C LEU A 138 -19.91 5.46 2.00
N GLY A 139 -19.53 6.61 2.57
CA GLY A 139 -18.50 6.70 3.61
C GLY A 139 -18.80 5.94 4.91
N ASP A 140 -20.07 5.57 5.15
CA ASP A 140 -20.46 4.82 6.35
C ASP A 140 -20.20 3.29 6.22
N PHE A 141 -19.79 2.83 5.02
CA PHE A 141 -19.51 1.43 4.76
C PHE A 141 -18.02 1.10 4.84
N PRO A 142 -17.67 -0.17 5.17
CA PRO A 142 -16.30 -0.67 5.11
C PRO A 142 -15.67 -0.47 3.72
N ILE A 143 -14.33 -0.39 3.69
CA ILE A 143 -13.57 -0.14 2.45
C ILE A 143 -13.87 -1.19 1.37
N GLY A 144 -14.02 -2.47 1.74
CA GLY A 144 -14.37 -3.54 0.80
C GLY A 144 -15.71 -3.33 0.11
N VAL A 145 -16.70 -2.77 0.82
CA VAL A 145 -18.00 -2.40 0.22
C VAL A 145 -17.84 -1.21 -0.71
N GLN A 146 -17.08 -0.18 -0.30
CA GLN A 146 -16.81 0.98 -1.15
C GLN A 146 -16.13 0.58 -2.46
N GLN A 147 -15.23 -0.39 -2.42
CA GLN A 147 -14.52 -0.90 -3.59
C GLN A 147 -15.45 -1.67 -4.54
N LEU A 148 -16.37 -2.48 -4.01
CA LEU A 148 -17.38 -3.15 -4.85
C LEU A 148 -18.36 -2.16 -5.47
N VAL A 149 -18.65 -1.03 -4.81
CA VAL A 149 -19.43 0.07 -5.40
C VAL A 149 -18.64 0.76 -6.53
N GLU A 150 -17.33 0.95 -6.37
CA GLU A 150 -16.48 1.46 -7.45
C GLU A 150 -16.45 0.50 -8.66
N LEU A 151 -16.30 -0.80 -8.41
CA LEU A 151 -16.39 -1.83 -9.45
C LEU A 151 -17.74 -1.80 -10.15
N SER A 152 -18.86 -1.66 -9.41
CA SER A 152 -20.20 -1.48 -9.98
C SER A 152 -20.25 -0.32 -10.97
N ARG A 153 -19.68 0.82 -10.64
CA ARG A 153 -19.61 2.00 -11.52
C ARG A 153 -18.92 1.69 -12.84
N VAL A 154 -17.81 0.94 -12.79
CA VAL A 154 -17.07 0.52 -13.98
C VAL A 154 -17.91 -0.44 -14.83
N LEU A 155 -18.62 -1.38 -14.21
CA LEU A 155 -19.54 -2.30 -14.90
C LEU A 155 -20.72 -1.57 -15.55
N PHE A 156 -21.32 -0.61 -14.84
CA PHE A 156 -22.42 0.21 -15.37
C PHE A 156 -22.03 1.06 -16.57
N SER A 157 -20.75 1.41 -16.70
CA SER A 157 -20.25 2.10 -17.88
C SER A 157 -20.19 1.24 -19.13
N GLY A 158 -20.51 -0.07 -19.04
CA GLY A 158 -20.48 -1.01 -20.14
C GLY A 158 -19.10 -1.61 -20.41
N ALA A 159 -18.16 -1.52 -19.50
CA ALA A 159 -16.81 -2.07 -19.65
C ALA A 159 -16.86 -3.60 -19.85
N ARG A 160 -16.18 -4.09 -20.90
CA ARG A 160 -15.94 -5.51 -21.18
C ARG A 160 -14.53 -5.93 -20.74
N ILE A 161 -13.60 -4.98 -20.78
CA ILE A 161 -12.23 -5.12 -20.26
C ILE A 161 -12.14 -4.26 -19.00
N ILE A 162 -11.77 -4.88 -17.89
CA ILE A 162 -11.69 -4.22 -16.58
C ILE A 162 -10.25 -4.29 -16.09
N ILE A 163 -9.63 -3.16 -15.83
CA ILE A 163 -8.31 -3.06 -15.22
C ILE A 163 -8.51 -2.90 -13.71
N LEU A 164 -7.88 -3.75 -12.92
CA LEU A 164 -7.93 -3.75 -11.47
C LEU A 164 -6.51 -3.48 -10.95
N ASP A 165 -6.25 -2.27 -10.48
CA ASP A 165 -4.93 -1.86 -10.00
C ASP A 165 -4.87 -1.98 -8.47
N GLU A 166 -4.20 -3.03 -7.98
CA GLU A 166 -4.03 -3.38 -6.56
C GLU A 166 -5.36 -3.45 -5.75
N PRO A 167 -6.39 -4.16 -6.25
CA PRO A 167 -7.72 -4.10 -5.64
C PRO A 167 -7.80 -4.77 -4.26
N THR A 168 -6.80 -5.54 -3.85
CA THR A 168 -6.78 -6.26 -2.56
C THR A 168 -5.97 -5.57 -1.48
N SER A 169 -5.24 -4.50 -1.81
CA SER A 169 -4.24 -3.87 -0.94
C SER A 169 -4.79 -3.30 0.38
N ALA A 170 -6.10 -3.02 0.45
CA ALA A 170 -6.77 -2.44 1.62
C ALA A 170 -7.84 -3.37 2.22
N LEU A 171 -7.93 -4.63 1.76
CA LEU A 171 -8.98 -5.55 2.13
C LEU A 171 -8.50 -6.60 3.15
N SER A 172 -9.42 -7.01 4.03
CA SER A 172 -9.25 -8.18 4.89
C SER A 172 -9.45 -9.48 4.08
N PRO A 173 -8.92 -10.65 4.53
CA PRO A 173 -9.08 -11.91 3.81
C PRO A 173 -10.54 -12.27 3.46
N PRO A 174 -11.55 -12.11 4.34
CA PRO A 174 -12.94 -12.36 3.95
C PRO A 174 -13.46 -11.41 2.85
N GLU A 175 -12.95 -10.17 2.81
CA GLU A 175 -13.31 -9.22 1.77
C GLU A 175 -12.64 -9.55 0.44
N ILE A 176 -11.39 -10.05 0.48
CA ILE A 176 -10.66 -10.57 -0.70
C ILE A 176 -11.42 -11.76 -1.29
N ASP A 177 -11.83 -12.73 -0.47
CA ASP A 177 -12.59 -13.90 -0.93
C ASP A 177 -13.91 -13.49 -1.58
N ARG A 178 -14.61 -12.50 -1.02
CA ARG A 178 -15.82 -11.94 -1.62
C ARG A 178 -15.53 -11.28 -2.96
N LEU A 179 -14.49 -10.44 -3.05
CA LEU A 179 -14.07 -9.80 -4.30
C LEU A 179 -13.75 -10.85 -5.36
N PHE A 180 -12.98 -11.88 -5.02
CA PHE A 180 -12.63 -12.96 -5.94
C PHE A 180 -13.84 -13.74 -6.45
N GLY A 181 -14.83 -13.98 -5.58
CA GLY A 181 -16.10 -14.58 -5.99
C GLY A 181 -16.84 -13.72 -7.03
N VAL A 182 -16.84 -12.40 -6.85
CA VAL A 182 -17.43 -11.45 -7.81
C VAL A 182 -16.65 -11.46 -9.14
N LEU A 183 -15.30 -11.40 -9.11
CA LEU A 183 -14.48 -11.42 -10.32
C LEU A 183 -14.61 -12.73 -11.09
N ALA A 184 -14.69 -13.87 -10.42
CA ALA A 184 -14.92 -15.17 -11.04
C ALA A 184 -16.28 -15.20 -11.79
N LYS A 185 -17.35 -14.69 -11.14
CA LYS A 185 -18.67 -14.58 -11.78
C LYS A 185 -18.64 -13.67 -13.02
N LEU A 186 -18.01 -12.51 -12.93
CA LEU A 186 -17.87 -11.59 -14.06
C LEU A 186 -17.11 -12.21 -15.23
N ARG A 187 -16.09 -13.02 -14.95
CA ARG A 187 -15.37 -13.79 -15.97
C ARG A 187 -16.30 -14.80 -16.67
N GLU A 188 -17.11 -15.53 -15.89
CA GLU A 188 -18.10 -16.47 -16.44
C GLU A 188 -19.16 -15.77 -17.30
N GLU A 189 -19.50 -14.52 -16.99
CA GLU A 189 -20.36 -13.64 -17.79
C GLU A 189 -19.64 -13.08 -19.05
N GLY A 190 -18.38 -13.47 -19.31
CA GLY A 190 -17.60 -13.09 -20.48
C GLY A 190 -16.82 -11.78 -20.35
N ARG A 191 -16.69 -11.21 -19.14
CA ARG A 191 -15.80 -10.07 -18.89
C ARG A 191 -14.35 -10.53 -18.85
N SER A 192 -13.45 -9.68 -19.33
CA SER A 192 -12.01 -9.94 -19.29
C SER A 192 -11.34 -8.92 -18.37
N MET A 193 -10.36 -9.35 -17.59
CA MET A 193 -9.77 -8.51 -16.54
C MET A 193 -8.25 -8.56 -16.57
N VAL A 194 -7.62 -7.41 -16.35
CA VAL A 194 -6.19 -7.33 -16.01
C VAL A 194 -6.09 -7.07 -14.50
N PHE A 195 -5.52 -8.02 -13.80
CA PHE A 195 -5.40 -8.00 -12.34
C PHE A 195 -3.96 -7.70 -11.93
N ILE A 196 -3.73 -6.53 -11.33
CA ILE A 196 -2.42 -6.11 -10.84
C ILE A 196 -2.42 -6.24 -9.34
N SER A 197 -1.44 -6.93 -8.79
CA SER A 197 -1.23 -7.01 -7.35
C SER A 197 0.26 -7.17 -7.06
N HIS A 198 0.67 -6.67 -5.90
CA HIS A 198 1.96 -7.01 -5.32
C HIS A 198 1.86 -8.25 -4.42
N PHE A 199 0.65 -8.72 -4.09
CA PHE A 199 0.39 -9.98 -3.42
C PHE A 199 0.34 -11.12 -4.45
N LEU A 200 1.44 -11.88 -4.54
CA LEU A 200 1.57 -12.92 -5.55
C LEU A 200 0.57 -14.06 -5.35
N ASP A 201 0.17 -14.33 -4.10
CA ASP A 201 -0.89 -15.30 -3.78
C ASP A 201 -2.21 -14.95 -4.44
N ASP A 202 -2.57 -13.67 -4.44
CA ASP A 202 -3.79 -13.19 -5.06
C ASP A 202 -3.78 -13.42 -6.57
N ILE A 203 -2.64 -13.09 -7.21
CA ILE A 203 -2.46 -13.34 -8.65
C ILE A 203 -2.59 -14.83 -8.96
N LEU A 204 -1.90 -15.70 -8.22
CA LEU A 204 -1.94 -17.15 -8.41
C LEU A 204 -3.33 -17.72 -8.17
N LYS A 205 -4.10 -17.16 -7.24
CA LYS A 205 -5.43 -17.65 -6.87
C LYS A 205 -6.51 -17.31 -7.90
N ILE A 206 -6.44 -16.10 -8.52
CA ILE A 206 -7.54 -15.61 -9.36
C ILE A 206 -7.25 -15.66 -10.85
N SER A 207 -5.98 -15.63 -11.28
CA SER A 207 -5.60 -15.43 -12.67
C SER A 207 -5.54 -16.74 -13.46
N ASN A 208 -5.86 -16.66 -14.76
CA ASN A 208 -5.70 -17.76 -15.72
C ASN A 208 -4.32 -17.73 -16.40
N GLY A 209 -3.83 -16.52 -16.67
CA GLY A 209 -2.51 -16.26 -17.22
C GLY A 209 -1.79 -15.19 -16.43
N ILE A 210 -0.48 -15.13 -16.55
CA ILE A 210 0.36 -14.13 -15.88
C ILE A 210 1.43 -13.59 -16.83
N THR A 211 1.63 -12.29 -16.81
CA THR A 211 2.76 -11.64 -17.48
C THR A 211 3.65 -10.95 -16.46
N ILE A 212 4.95 -11.16 -16.58
CA ILE A 212 5.96 -10.61 -15.68
C ILE A 212 6.71 -9.48 -16.36
N PHE A 213 6.77 -8.35 -15.65
CA PHE A 213 7.48 -7.14 -16.05
C PHE A 213 8.73 -6.92 -15.20
N ARG A 214 9.81 -6.50 -15.86
CA ARG A 214 11.06 -6.06 -15.20
C ARG A 214 11.72 -4.96 -16.02
N ASN A 215 12.06 -3.82 -15.39
CA ASN A 215 12.77 -2.70 -16.02
C ASN A 215 12.12 -2.20 -17.32
N GLY A 216 10.80 -2.07 -17.36
CA GLY A 216 10.07 -1.59 -18.51
C GLY A 216 9.93 -2.58 -19.68
N ARG A 217 10.23 -3.86 -19.45
CA ARG A 217 10.12 -4.92 -20.45
C ARG A 217 9.27 -6.07 -19.95
N LYS A 218 8.61 -6.75 -20.88
CA LYS A 218 8.02 -8.06 -20.63
C LYS A 218 9.15 -9.10 -20.52
N VAL A 219 9.18 -9.83 -19.40
CA VAL A 219 10.13 -10.93 -19.17
C VAL A 219 9.55 -12.22 -19.73
N GLU A 220 8.34 -12.59 -19.28
CA GLU A 220 7.68 -13.84 -19.67
C GLU A 220 6.17 -13.70 -19.52
N THR A 221 5.42 -14.47 -20.30
CA THR A 221 3.99 -14.70 -20.15
C THR A 221 3.76 -16.20 -20.05
N ALA A 222 3.00 -16.64 -19.05
CA ALA A 222 2.70 -18.05 -18.81
C ALA A 222 1.24 -18.25 -18.40
N GLU A 223 0.70 -19.42 -18.69
CA GLU A 223 -0.57 -19.88 -18.14
C GLU A 223 -0.37 -20.27 -16.68
N VAL A 224 -1.27 -19.83 -15.79
CA VAL A 224 -1.19 -20.18 -14.36
C VAL A 224 -1.60 -21.64 -14.18
N THR A 225 -0.61 -22.44 -13.87
CA THR A 225 -0.74 -23.88 -13.61
C THR A 225 -0.11 -24.22 -12.25
N PRO A 226 -0.31 -25.41 -11.68
CA PRO A 226 0.35 -25.81 -10.43
C PRO A 226 1.89 -25.76 -10.45
N LYS A 227 2.50 -25.59 -11.61
CA LYS A 227 3.96 -25.40 -11.76
C LYS A 227 4.41 -23.95 -11.58
N ILE A 228 3.48 -23.00 -11.64
CA ILE A 228 3.73 -21.58 -11.44
C ILE A 228 3.49 -21.28 -9.97
N ASP A 229 4.55 -21.23 -9.20
CA ASP A 229 4.54 -20.88 -7.78
C ASP A 229 5.10 -19.46 -7.54
N LYS A 230 5.07 -19.00 -6.30
CA LYS A 230 5.65 -17.69 -5.94
C LYS A 230 7.12 -17.57 -6.30
N ALA A 231 7.89 -18.63 -6.06
CA ALA A 231 9.33 -18.65 -6.33
C ALA A 231 9.57 -18.42 -7.83
N TRP A 232 8.79 -19.08 -8.69
CA TRP A 232 8.85 -18.92 -10.14
C TRP A 232 8.59 -17.45 -10.56
N ILE A 233 7.62 -16.78 -9.94
CA ILE A 233 7.29 -15.37 -10.23
C ILE A 233 8.42 -14.46 -9.76
N ILE A 234 8.88 -14.63 -8.51
CA ILE A 234 9.92 -13.77 -7.90
C ILE A 234 11.24 -13.88 -8.64
N GLU A 235 11.65 -15.10 -9.01
CA GLU A 235 12.87 -15.35 -9.81
C GLU A 235 12.88 -14.50 -11.08
N ARG A 236 11.75 -14.42 -11.79
CA ARG A 236 11.61 -13.64 -13.03
C ARG A 236 11.49 -12.16 -12.81
N MET A 237 10.88 -11.76 -11.71
CA MET A 237 10.76 -10.34 -11.33
C MET A 237 12.11 -9.73 -10.97
N ILE A 238 12.91 -10.45 -10.17
CA ILE A 238 14.18 -9.94 -9.62
C ILE A 238 15.34 -10.36 -10.53
N GLY A 239 15.29 -11.57 -11.08
CA GLY A 239 16.37 -12.16 -11.90
C GLY A 239 17.46 -12.86 -11.07
N LEU A 240 17.16 -13.23 -9.83
CA LEU A 240 18.00 -14.03 -8.94
C LEU A 240 17.66 -15.53 -9.07
N GLY A 241 18.60 -16.41 -8.76
CA GLY A 241 18.38 -17.85 -8.77
C GLY A 241 17.49 -18.34 -7.62
N ARG A 242 16.87 -19.52 -7.80
CA ARG A 242 15.90 -20.09 -6.86
C ARG A 242 16.50 -20.37 -5.46
N GLU A 243 17.78 -20.76 -5.38
CA GLU A 243 18.46 -21.08 -4.11
C GLU A 243 18.65 -19.80 -3.24
N GLU A 244 18.96 -18.67 -3.83
CA GLU A 244 19.10 -17.39 -3.13
C GLU A 244 17.74 -16.83 -2.64
N LEU A 245 16.65 -17.25 -3.30
CA LEU A 245 15.28 -16.83 -2.93
C LEU A 245 14.69 -17.63 -1.78
N GLU A 246 14.98 -18.94 -1.70
CA GLU A 246 14.49 -19.81 -0.61
C GLU A 246 15.06 -19.40 0.74
N GLU A 247 16.32 -18.93 0.78
CA GLU A 247 16.93 -18.39 2.00
C GLU A 247 16.37 -17.02 2.44
N SER A 248 15.92 -16.18 1.48
CA SER A 248 15.55 -14.76 1.77
C SER A 248 14.07 -14.52 1.95
N TYR A 249 13.16 -15.27 1.27
CA TYR A 249 11.75 -14.85 1.11
C TYR A 249 10.70 -15.90 1.48
N LEU A 250 11.02 -17.19 1.56
CA LEU A 250 10.02 -18.25 1.65
C LEU A 250 10.12 -19.09 2.95
N GLY A 251 11.20 -18.97 3.71
CA GLY A 251 11.44 -19.74 4.93
C GLY A 251 10.72 -19.23 6.16
N ALA A 252 10.55 -20.09 7.17
CA ALA A 252 10.18 -19.65 8.51
C ALA A 252 11.32 -18.80 9.09
N ILE A 253 10.99 -17.59 9.53
CA ILE A 253 11.96 -16.63 10.07
C ILE A 253 12.08 -16.86 11.57
N LYS A 254 13.30 -17.09 12.05
CA LYS A 254 13.56 -17.17 13.49
C LYS A 254 13.57 -15.79 14.10
N LEU A 255 12.70 -15.56 15.05
CA LEU A 255 12.64 -14.33 15.83
C LEU A 255 13.82 -14.27 16.81
N ASP A 256 14.55 -13.13 16.80
CA ASP A 256 15.72 -12.90 17.66
C ASP A 256 15.33 -12.10 18.91
N SER A 257 14.50 -12.70 19.75
CA SER A 257 14.02 -12.06 20.99
C SER A 257 15.17 -11.73 21.94
N ARG A 258 15.14 -10.54 22.53
CA ARG A 258 16.17 -10.00 23.47
C ARG A 258 15.59 -9.75 24.87
N PRO A 259 15.22 -10.82 25.62
CA PRO A 259 14.51 -10.67 26.90
C PRO A 259 15.33 -9.93 27.97
N GLU A 260 16.65 -9.98 27.90
CA GLU A 260 17.56 -9.31 28.85
C GLU A 260 17.75 -7.81 28.59
N ALA A 261 17.32 -7.30 27.43
CA ALA A 261 17.48 -5.89 27.11
C ALA A 261 16.54 -5.01 27.98
N PRO A 262 16.97 -3.81 28.40
CA PRO A 262 16.16 -2.95 29.25
C PRO A 262 14.87 -2.50 28.56
N VAL A 263 13.76 -2.50 29.31
CA VAL A 263 12.47 -2.01 28.82
C VAL A 263 12.51 -0.49 28.70
N VAL A 264 12.27 0.01 27.49
CA VAL A 264 12.22 1.44 27.15
C VAL A 264 10.79 1.96 27.13
N LEU A 265 9.85 1.15 26.61
CA LEU A 265 8.42 1.49 26.57
C LEU A 265 7.63 0.36 27.25
N ARG A 266 6.72 0.72 28.14
CA ARG A 266 5.73 -0.21 28.69
C ARG A 266 4.34 0.39 28.62
N ALA A 267 3.40 -0.37 28.09
CA ALA A 267 1.98 -0.06 28.11
C ALA A 267 1.27 -0.96 29.14
N ASN A 268 0.50 -0.37 30.05
CA ASN A 268 -0.24 -1.06 31.09
C ASN A 268 -1.73 -0.76 30.91
N ASP A 269 -2.54 -1.77 30.56
CA ASP A 269 -3.99 -1.74 30.41
C ASP A 269 -4.50 -0.56 29.56
N LEU A 270 -3.75 -0.26 28.47
CA LEU A 270 -4.03 0.91 27.62
C LEU A 270 -5.34 0.69 26.85
N THR A 271 -6.27 1.65 26.93
CA THR A 271 -7.58 1.58 26.29
C THR A 271 -7.94 2.87 25.56
N LEU A 272 -8.46 2.75 24.35
CA LEU A 272 -9.03 3.81 23.53
C LEU A 272 -10.22 3.25 22.70
N THR A 273 -11.43 3.46 23.18
CA THR A 273 -12.66 2.96 22.52
C THR A 273 -13.00 3.76 21.26
N PRO A 274 -13.45 3.15 20.16
CA PRO A 274 -13.64 1.70 19.97
C PRO A 274 -12.40 0.96 19.43
N SER A 275 -11.25 1.62 19.33
CA SER A 275 -10.07 1.16 18.56
C SER A 275 -9.34 0.00 19.24
N PHE A 276 -9.09 0.09 20.55
CA PHE A 276 -8.41 -0.97 21.30
C PHE A 276 -8.71 -0.89 22.80
N ARG A 277 -8.50 -2.02 23.50
CA ARG A 277 -8.75 -2.14 24.95
C ARG A 277 -7.77 -3.06 25.64
N ASN A 278 -7.44 -2.68 26.89
CA ASN A 278 -6.63 -3.46 27.83
C ASN A 278 -5.29 -3.95 27.26
N LEU A 279 -4.63 -3.13 26.42
CA LEU A 279 -3.37 -3.53 25.82
C LEU A 279 -2.23 -3.49 26.86
N LYS A 280 -1.49 -4.60 26.95
CA LYS A 280 -0.28 -4.76 27.77
C LYS A 280 0.85 -5.23 26.88
N PHE A 281 1.93 -4.47 26.81
CA PHE A 281 3.13 -4.87 26.09
C PHE A 281 4.34 -4.03 26.52
N GLU A 282 5.52 -4.53 26.15
CA GLU A 282 6.80 -3.84 26.37
C GLU A 282 7.56 -3.76 25.04
N ALA A 283 8.36 -2.69 24.87
CA ALA A 283 9.39 -2.63 23.83
C ALA A 283 10.74 -2.34 24.49
N ARG A 284 11.79 -3.02 24.05
CA ARG A 284 13.11 -3.03 24.69
C ARG A 284 14.12 -2.26 23.84
N ALA A 285 15.19 -1.80 24.48
CA ALA A 285 16.31 -1.17 23.79
C ALA A 285 16.96 -2.15 22.80
N GLY A 286 17.18 -1.69 21.56
CA GLY A 286 17.76 -2.54 20.52
C GLY A 286 16.87 -3.71 20.11
N GLU A 287 15.54 -3.55 20.22
CA GLU A 287 14.55 -4.52 19.78
C GLU A 287 13.65 -3.91 18.70
N VAL A 288 13.25 -4.70 17.72
CA VAL A 288 12.14 -4.40 16.82
C VAL A 288 10.93 -5.22 17.25
N LEU A 289 9.95 -4.57 17.87
CA LEU A 289 8.66 -5.13 18.21
C LEU A 289 7.72 -4.97 17.01
N GLY A 290 7.30 -6.05 16.37
CA GLY A 290 6.27 -6.05 15.34
C GLY A 290 4.88 -6.04 15.95
N SER A 291 3.97 -5.22 15.43
CA SER A 291 2.54 -5.31 15.68
C SER A 291 1.86 -5.65 14.36
N TYR A 292 1.34 -6.85 14.26
CA TYR A 292 0.63 -7.37 13.09
C TYR A 292 -0.86 -7.44 13.35
N GLY A 293 -1.67 -7.20 12.34
CA GLY A 293 -3.11 -7.40 12.37
C GLY A 293 -3.79 -6.83 11.14
N PHE A 294 -5.01 -7.26 10.88
CA PHE A 294 -5.76 -6.76 9.73
C PHE A 294 -6.17 -5.31 9.90
N MET A 295 -6.46 -4.65 8.77
CA MET A 295 -6.91 -3.26 8.78
C MET A 295 -8.13 -3.09 9.70
N GLY A 296 -8.08 -2.04 10.55
CA GLY A 296 -9.12 -1.78 11.55
C GLY A 296 -8.98 -2.56 12.87
N CYS A 297 -7.92 -3.34 13.07
CA CYS A 297 -7.66 -4.01 14.35
C CYS A 297 -7.20 -3.07 15.48
N GLY A 298 -6.99 -1.77 15.20
CA GLY A 298 -6.59 -0.76 16.19
C GLY A 298 -5.10 -0.45 16.26
N GLN A 299 -4.26 -1.11 15.46
CA GLN A 299 -2.79 -0.94 15.50
C GLN A 299 -2.32 0.47 15.11
N LEU A 300 -2.95 1.11 14.11
CA LEU A 300 -2.60 2.47 13.70
C LEU A 300 -3.03 3.50 14.75
N GLU A 301 -4.18 3.29 15.38
CA GLU A 301 -4.66 4.10 16.49
C GLU A 301 -3.74 3.94 17.71
N LEU A 302 -3.22 2.74 17.96
CA LEU A 302 -2.20 2.51 18.99
C LEU A 302 -0.92 3.30 18.67
N ALA A 303 -0.39 3.22 17.45
CA ALA A 303 0.78 4.00 17.04
C ALA A 303 0.60 5.50 17.26
N ARG A 304 -0.56 6.02 16.87
CA ARG A 304 -0.93 7.44 17.05
C ARG A 304 -1.10 7.82 18.52
N THR A 305 -1.59 6.91 19.37
CA THR A 305 -1.70 7.08 20.82
C THR A 305 -0.33 7.12 21.45
N LEU A 306 0.58 6.22 21.10
CA LEU A 306 1.96 6.21 21.56
C LEU A 306 2.74 7.46 21.12
N PHE A 307 2.33 8.10 20.05
CA PHE A 307 2.89 9.39 19.62
C PHE A 307 2.15 10.61 20.19
N GLY A 308 1.16 10.41 21.07
CA GLY A 308 0.44 11.49 21.73
C GLY A 308 -0.57 12.24 20.85
N LYS A 309 -0.97 11.66 19.69
CA LYS A 309 -2.02 12.20 18.82
C LYS A 309 -3.40 11.92 19.40
N TYR A 310 -3.60 10.73 19.97
CA TYR A 310 -4.81 10.37 20.71
C TYR A 310 -4.50 10.21 22.18
N ARG A 311 -5.49 10.47 23.03
CA ARG A 311 -5.37 10.29 24.49
C ARG A 311 -6.10 9.01 24.87
N PRO A 312 -5.43 8.05 25.51
CA PRO A 312 -6.10 6.86 26.02
C PRO A 312 -7.12 7.25 27.11
N GLU A 313 -8.21 6.50 27.17
CA GLU A 313 -9.28 6.66 28.18
C GLU A 313 -8.82 6.12 29.53
N SER A 314 -8.06 5.02 29.51
CA SER A 314 -7.50 4.38 30.72
C SER A 314 -6.16 3.74 30.42
N GLY A 315 -5.49 3.29 31.48
CA GLY A 315 -4.15 2.72 31.43
C GLY A 315 -3.04 3.74 31.59
N SER A 316 -1.80 3.26 31.50
CA SER A 316 -0.61 4.11 31.62
C SER A 316 0.47 3.70 30.64
N LEU A 317 1.30 4.68 30.27
CA LEU A 317 2.53 4.49 29.51
C LEU A 317 3.73 4.80 30.41
N GLU A 318 4.75 3.97 30.36
CA GLU A 318 6.04 4.22 30.98
C GLU A 318 7.11 4.33 29.90
N ILE A 319 7.97 5.32 30.00
CA ILE A 319 9.16 5.49 29.16
C ILE A 319 10.37 5.54 30.09
N ASP A 320 11.36 4.67 29.87
CA ASP A 320 12.53 4.49 30.74
C ASP A 320 12.14 4.34 32.24
N GLY A 321 11.09 3.54 32.50
CA GLY A 321 10.57 3.26 33.86
C GLY A 321 9.81 4.42 34.54
N LYS A 322 9.55 5.51 33.79
CA LYS A 322 8.78 6.66 34.29
C LYS A 322 7.41 6.73 33.66
N VAL A 323 6.37 6.78 34.51
CA VAL A 323 5.00 7.01 34.03
C VAL A 323 4.93 8.34 33.29
N THR A 324 4.62 8.28 32.01
CA THR A 324 4.65 9.41 31.09
C THR A 324 3.28 9.65 30.49
N ARG A 325 2.76 10.87 30.60
CA ARG A 325 1.50 11.28 29.98
C ARG A 325 1.78 12.03 28.69
N LEU A 326 1.60 11.37 27.56
CA LEU A 326 1.78 11.95 26.24
C LEU A 326 0.53 12.75 25.83
N LYS A 327 0.44 14.00 26.30
CA LYS A 327 -0.73 14.88 26.06
C LYS A 327 -0.76 15.50 24.66
N SER A 328 0.34 15.43 23.92
CA SER A 328 0.50 15.98 22.57
C SER A 328 1.69 15.32 21.86
N THR A 329 1.75 15.48 20.54
CA THR A 329 2.91 15.03 19.74
C THR A 329 4.21 15.74 20.13
N THR A 330 4.14 16.98 20.61
CA THR A 330 5.29 17.71 21.17
C THR A 330 5.80 17.04 22.43
N ALA A 331 4.90 16.63 23.35
CA ALA A 331 5.28 15.91 24.55
C ALA A 331 5.91 14.55 24.22
N ALA A 332 5.40 13.83 23.23
CA ALA A 332 5.97 12.57 22.75
C ALA A 332 7.39 12.79 22.19
N LYS A 333 7.57 13.80 21.35
CA LYS A 333 8.88 14.17 20.79
C LYS A 333 9.89 14.53 21.91
N GLN A 334 9.46 15.28 22.93
CA GLN A 334 10.31 15.62 24.10
C GLN A 334 10.67 14.39 24.95
N ALA A 335 9.78 13.40 25.01
CA ALA A 335 10.03 12.11 25.65
C ALA A 335 10.89 11.16 24.81
N GLY A 336 11.37 11.60 23.64
CA GLY A 336 12.23 10.81 22.75
C GLY A 336 11.48 9.85 21.86
N VAL A 337 10.17 10.04 21.63
CA VAL A 337 9.36 9.22 20.70
C VAL A 337 9.32 9.89 19.33
N ALA A 338 9.63 9.13 18.29
CA ALA A 338 9.49 9.53 16.88
C ALA A 338 8.43 8.66 16.20
N TYR A 339 7.76 9.20 15.19
CA TYR A 339 6.70 8.49 14.46
C TYR A 339 6.80 8.73 12.95
N VAL A 340 6.98 7.66 12.21
CA VAL A 340 6.87 7.62 10.75
C VAL A 340 5.49 7.08 10.41
N ALA A 341 4.63 7.92 9.86
CA ALA A 341 3.24 7.59 9.57
C ALA A 341 3.09 6.72 8.33
N GLU A 342 1.93 6.08 8.18
CA GLU A 342 1.58 5.19 7.08
C GLU A 342 1.52 5.89 5.70
N SER A 343 1.21 7.18 5.68
CA SER A 343 1.11 7.96 4.45
C SER A 343 2.22 9.01 4.35
N ARG A 344 3.06 8.88 3.33
CA ARG A 344 4.09 9.86 3.01
C ARG A 344 3.51 11.23 2.69
N ARG A 345 2.32 11.28 2.05
CA ARG A 345 1.63 12.53 1.68
C ARG A 345 1.22 13.38 2.90
N THR A 346 0.90 12.73 4.02
CA THR A 346 0.50 13.43 5.25
C THR A 346 1.69 13.85 6.11
N MET A 347 2.87 13.32 5.82
CA MET A 347 4.06 13.46 6.65
C MET A 347 5.14 14.34 6.01
N LEU A 348 5.16 14.41 4.69
CA LEU A 348 6.18 15.07 3.90
C LEU A 348 5.55 16.13 2.98
N PHE A 349 6.33 17.14 2.63
CA PHE A 349 5.94 18.25 1.77
C PHE A 349 6.52 18.03 0.37
N SER A 350 5.71 17.53 -0.55
CA SER A 350 6.14 17.12 -1.91
C SER A 350 6.72 18.26 -2.74
N ASP A 351 6.21 19.47 -2.56
CA ASP A 351 6.64 20.66 -3.30
C ASP A 351 7.88 21.35 -2.72
N GLU A 352 8.25 20.98 -1.50
CA GLU A 352 9.42 21.50 -0.82
C GLU A 352 10.68 20.64 -1.08
N PRO A 353 11.87 21.24 -1.03
CA PRO A 353 13.12 20.53 -1.22
C PRO A 353 13.37 19.50 -0.09
N VAL A 354 14.20 18.52 -0.39
CA VAL A 354 14.57 17.44 0.54
C VAL A 354 15.10 18.00 1.85
N TYR A 355 15.99 19.03 1.82
CA TYR A 355 16.60 19.56 3.04
C TYR A 355 15.56 20.11 4.03
N LYS A 356 14.50 20.77 3.56
CA LYS A 356 13.42 21.27 4.43
C LYS A 356 12.62 20.12 5.05
N ASN A 357 12.36 19.06 4.28
CA ASN A 357 11.68 17.87 4.78
C ASN A 357 12.49 17.17 5.88
N VAL A 358 13.81 17.15 5.77
CA VAL A 358 14.71 16.55 6.76
C VAL A 358 14.78 17.43 8.02
N SER A 359 14.97 18.74 7.89
CA SER A 359 15.22 19.65 9.00
C SER A 359 13.99 19.97 9.85
N ILE A 360 12.76 19.81 9.30
CA ILE A 360 11.51 20.30 9.93
C ILE A 360 11.29 19.76 11.36
N ALA A 361 11.75 18.56 11.67
CA ALA A 361 11.60 17.98 12.99
C ALA A 361 12.49 18.64 14.07
N VAL A 362 13.53 19.37 13.65
CA VAL A 362 14.52 19.97 14.56
C VAL A 362 14.61 21.50 14.48
N LEU A 363 13.72 22.16 13.73
CA LEU A 363 13.75 23.60 13.52
C LEU A 363 13.81 24.40 14.83
N GLU A 364 13.02 24.03 15.85
CA GLU A 364 13.01 24.65 17.19
C GLU A 364 14.38 24.61 17.90
N ARG A 365 15.21 23.61 17.56
CA ARG A 365 16.56 23.43 18.11
C ARG A 365 17.61 24.21 17.33
N LEU A 366 17.37 24.39 16.01
CA LEU A 366 18.29 25.13 15.15
C LEU A 366 18.27 26.62 15.40
N SER A 367 17.09 27.18 15.66
CA SER A 367 16.96 28.56 16.04
C SER A 367 15.59 28.86 16.66
N LYS A 368 15.57 29.75 17.65
CA LYS A 368 14.33 30.27 18.26
C LYS A 368 13.76 31.48 17.50
N TRP A 369 14.59 32.19 16.74
CA TRP A 369 14.22 33.49 16.17
C TRP A 369 14.44 33.59 14.65
N LEU A 370 15.53 33.04 14.13
CA LEU A 370 15.87 33.14 12.71
C LEU A 370 16.47 31.81 12.20
N LEU A 371 15.78 31.18 11.27
CA LEU A 371 16.29 29.98 10.61
C LEU A 371 17.46 30.35 9.70
N LYS A 372 18.51 29.53 9.71
CA LYS A 372 19.67 29.62 8.83
C LYS A 372 19.61 28.47 7.82
N PRO A 373 19.24 28.73 6.56
CA PRO A 373 19.12 27.69 5.54
C PRO A 373 20.37 26.82 5.39
N ASP A 374 21.54 27.38 5.59
CA ASP A 374 22.80 26.62 5.47
C ASP A 374 22.94 25.53 6.52
N ARG A 375 22.47 25.78 7.75
CA ARG A 375 22.46 24.75 8.81
C ARG A 375 21.43 23.64 8.53
N GLU A 376 20.31 23.99 7.90
CA GLU A 376 19.32 23.00 7.48
C GLU A 376 19.90 22.09 6.39
N ARG A 377 20.65 22.68 5.43
CA ARG A 377 21.34 21.96 4.37
C ARG A 377 22.39 21.01 4.91
N GLU A 378 23.27 21.50 5.81
CA GLU A 378 24.31 20.72 6.45
C GLU A 378 23.73 19.45 7.11
N ILE A 379 22.67 19.60 7.91
CA ILE A 379 21.99 18.47 8.56
C ILE A 379 21.40 17.51 7.51
N ALA A 380 20.78 18.05 6.47
CA ALA A 380 20.17 17.22 5.44
C ALA A 380 21.21 16.45 4.63
N GLU A 381 22.34 17.05 4.29
CA GLU A 381 23.46 16.37 3.60
C GLU A 381 23.96 15.16 4.38
N VAL A 382 24.15 15.31 5.70
CA VAL A 382 24.57 14.22 6.58
C VAL A 382 23.55 13.07 6.53
N GLN A 383 22.27 13.38 6.66
CA GLN A 383 21.23 12.35 6.70
C GLN A 383 21.00 11.69 5.33
N VAL A 384 21.02 12.47 4.25
CA VAL A 384 20.91 11.97 2.86
C VAL A 384 22.03 10.98 2.57
N LYS A 385 23.26 11.28 3.02
CA LYS A 385 24.41 10.39 2.88
C LYS A 385 24.27 9.13 3.74
N ASN A 386 23.89 9.27 5.01
CA ASN A 386 23.78 8.15 5.96
C ASN A 386 22.72 7.13 5.53
N LEU A 387 21.64 7.59 4.92
CA LEU A 387 20.52 6.73 4.48
C LEU A 387 20.58 6.38 2.98
N ASP A 388 21.64 6.78 2.28
CA ASP A 388 21.81 6.54 0.84
C ASP A 388 20.57 6.96 0.04
N VAL A 389 20.12 8.22 0.22
CA VAL A 389 19.02 8.78 -0.57
C VAL A 389 19.49 9.07 -1.97
N ARG A 390 18.77 8.62 -3.00
CA ARG A 390 19.17 8.76 -4.40
C ARG A 390 18.12 9.48 -5.24
N PRO A 391 18.50 10.49 -6.06
CA PRO A 391 19.85 11.06 -6.14
C PRO A 391 20.20 11.88 -4.87
N PRO A 392 21.49 12.01 -4.50
CA PRO A 392 21.91 12.70 -3.27
C PRO A 392 21.91 14.23 -3.45
N ASN A 393 20.80 14.77 -3.89
CA ASN A 393 20.62 16.21 -4.13
C ASN A 393 19.52 16.76 -3.19
N ILE A 394 19.94 17.48 -2.17
CA ILE A 394 19.08 18.03 -1.13
C ILE A 394 18.16 19.18 -1.59
N GLU A 395 18.47 19.80 -2.73
CA GLU A 395 17.69 20.90 -3.33
C GLU A 395 16.53 20.38 -4.21
N LEU A 396 16.52 19.09 -4.55
CA LEU A 396 15.43 18.52 -5.32
C LEU A 396 14.12 18.59 -4.55
N ARG A 397 13.02 18.89 -5.25
CA ARG A 397 11.68 18.74 -4.70
C ARG A 397 11.42 17.29 -4.34
N LEU A 398 10.89 17.06 -3.16
CA LEU A 398 10.64 15.71 -2.65
C LEU A 398 9.77 14.87 -3.58
N GLY A 399 8.76 15.46 -4.19
CA GLY A 399 7.84 14.78 -5.12
C GLY A 399 8.52 14.18 -6.36
N GLY A 400 9.75 14.63 -6.69
CA GLY A 400 10.58 14.05 -7.77
C GLY A 400 11.33 12.78 -7.38
N LEU A 401 11.34 12.39 -6.10
CA LEU A 401 11.99 11.17 -5.63
C LEU A 401 11.06 9.96 -5.76
N SER A 402 11.66 8.77 -5.96
CA SER A 402 10.92 7.51 -5.85
C SER A 402 10.35 7.29 -4.45
N GLY A 403 9.30 6.46 -4.33
CA GLY A 403 8.66 6.17 -3.05
C GLY A 403 9.64 5.65 -1.98
N GLY A 404 10.60 4.79 -2.35
CA GLY A 404 11.64 4.32 -1.44
C GLY A 404 12.55 5.44 -0.92
N ASN A 405 12.95 6.37 -1.79
CA ASN A 405 13.76 7.52 -1.38
C ASN A 405 12.96 8.53 -0.55
N GLN A 406 11.67 8.73 -0.82
CA GLN A 406 10.79 9.52 0.05
C GLN A 406 10.69 8.92 1.46
N GLN A 407 10.65 7.58 1.58
CA GLN A 407 10.64 6.91 2.87
C GLN A 407 11.96 7.10 3.63
N LYS A 408 13.10 7.02 2.93
CA LYS A 408 14.41 7.34 3.51
C LYS A 408 14.44 8.78 4.02
N VAL A 409 13.85 9.75 3.32
CA VAL A 409 13.71 11.14 3.79
C VAL A 409 12.79 11.22 5.01
N ALA A 410 11.71 10.43 5.07
CA ALA A 410 10.84 10.37 6.23
C ALA A 410 11.56 9.84 7.48
N LEU A 411 12.43 8.85 7.32
CA LEU A 411 13.32 8.37 8.39
C LEU A 411 14.38 9.43 8.74
N ALA A 412 15.04 10.03 7.73
CA ALA A 412 16.04 11.08 7.89
C ALA A 412 15.56 12.22 8.79
N LYS A 413 14.32 12.67 8.60
CA LYS A 413 13.66 13.69 9.40
C LYS A 413 13.75 13.43 10.91
N TRP A 414 13.55 12.18 11.34
CA TRP A 414 13.58 11.81 12.75
C TRP A 414 14.97 11.45 13.25
N LEU A 415 15.88 11.05 12.38
CA LEU A 415 17.25 10.69 12.73
C LEU A 415 18.19 11.89 12.83
N THR A 416 17.74 13.09 12.48
CA THR A 416 18.44 14.36 12.79
C THR A 416 18.71 14.51 14.27
N HIS A 417 17.90 13.88 15.11
CA HIS A 417 18.10 13.71 16.54
C HIS A 417 17.60 12.32 16.93
N PRO A 418 18.53 11.34 17.12
CA PRO A 418 18.15 9.96 17.34
C PRO A 418 17.12 9.81 18.47
N PRO A 419 15.97 9.17 18.20
CA PRO A 419 14.94 8.97 19.21
C PRO A 419 15.30 7.81 20.14
N ARG A 420 14.66 7.74 21.31
CA ARG A 420 14.68 6.57 22.19
C ARG A 420 13.77 5.46 21.67
N ILE A 421 12.62 5.87 21.10
CA ILE A 421 11.58 5.00 20.56
C ILE A 421 11.23 5.49 19.17
N LEU A 422 11.29 4.59 18.19
CA LEU A 422 10.89 4.85 16.80
C LEU A 422 9.66 4.02 16.45
N LEU A 423 8.55 4.68 16.19
CA LEU A 423 7.31 4.07 15.75
C LEU A 423 7.24 4.14 14.22
N LEU A 424 7.08 3.00 13.57
CA LEU A 424 7.01 2.87 12.11
C LEU A 424 5.65 2.27 11.71
N ALA A 425 4.79 3.07 11.09
CA ALA A 425 3.51 2.61 10.59
C ALA A 425 3.63 2.33 9.09
N GLU A 426 3.37 1.09 8.67
CA GLU A 426 3.42 0.61 7.29
C GLU A 426 4.73 1.02 6.56
N PRO A 427 5.92 0.73 7.14
CA PRO A 427 7.17 1.33 6.66
C PRO A 427 7.57 0.95 5.24
N THR A 428 7.07 -0.17 4.72
CA THR A 428 7.43 -0.71 3.40
C THR A 428 6.27 -0.72 2.40
N ARG A 429 5.11 -0.20 2.80
CA ARG A 429 3.90 -0.23 1.99
C ARG A 429 4.08 0.48 0.65
N GLY A 430 3.71 -0.22 -0.43
CA GLY A 430 3.80 0.30 -1.80
C GLY A 430 5.22 0.54 -2.29
N MET A 431 6.21 -0.22 -1.77
CA MET A 431 7.60 -0.20 -2.24
C MET A 431 7.92 -1.44 -3.07
N ASP A 432 8.87 -1.28 -3.99
CA ASP A 432 9.51 -2.42 -4.65
C ASP A 432 10.40 -3.21 -3.69
N VAL A 433 10.79 -4.41 -4.12
CA VAL A 433 11.57 -5.34 -3.29
C VAL A 433 12.91 -4.71 -2.87
N GLY A 434 13.62 -4.06 -3.79
CA GLY A 434 14.91 -3.43 -3.48
C GLY A 434 14.78 -2.28 -2.47
N ALA A 435 13.72 -1.45 -2.60
CA ALA A 435 13.45 -0.39 -1.63
C ALA A 435 13.02 -0.94 -0.27
N LYS A 436 12.30 -2.09 -0.22
CA LYS A 436 11.98 -2.79 1.03
C LYS A 436 13.23 -3.27 1.75
N GLU A 437 14.18 -3.88 1.03
CA GLU A 437 15.47 -4.32 1.58
C GLU A 437 16.29 -3.17 2.16
N ASP A 438 16.32 -2.02 1.49
CA ASP A 438 16.95 -0.82 2.01
C ASP A 438 16.37 -0.38 3.35
N VAL A 439 15.03 -0.36 3.46
CA VAL A 439 14.34 -0.02 4.73
C VAL A 439 14.66 -1.06 5.81
N VAL A 440 14.64 -2.35 5.48
CA VAL A 440 15.00 -3.43 6.43
C VAL A 440 16.41 -3.22 6.96
N ARG A 441 17.37 -2.96 6.09
CA ARG A 441 18.77 -2.70 6.47
C ARG A 441 18.90 -1.48 7.37
N ILE A 442 18.20 -0.38 7.06
CA ILE A 442 18.19 0.83 7.88
C ILE A 442 17.61 0.53 9.25
N VAL A 443 16.46 -0.11 9.34
CA VAL A 443 15.78 -0.43 10.60
C VAL A 443 16.66 -1.35 11.47
N ARG A 444 17.28 -2.37 10.88
CA ARG A 444 18.22 -3.25 11.61
C ARG A 444 19.42 -2.48 12.16
N HIS A 445 20.01 -1.58 11.37
CA HIS A 445 21.10 -0.73 11.82
C HIS A 445 20.68 0.18 12.99
N LEU A 446 19.49 0.76 12.93
CA LEU A 446 18.93 1.58 14.03
C LEU A 446 18.65 0.75 15.28
N ARG A 447 18.13 -0.47 15.13
CA ARG A 447 17.98 -1.44 16.21
C ARG A 447 19.32 -1.71 16.89
N ASP A 448 20.34 -2.02 16.12
CA ASP A 448 21.67 -2.37 16.62
C ASP A 448 22.38 -1.17 17.28
N SER A 449 21.95 0.07 16.98
CA SER A 449 22.38 1.28 17.69
C SER A 449 21.67 1.50 19.02
N GLY A 450 20.76 0.58 19.43
CA GLY A 450 20.08 0.60 20.73
C GLY A 450 18.72 1.31 20.75
N ILE A 451 18.19 1.74 19.61
CA ILE A 451 16.85 2.35 19.51
C ILE A 451 15.78 1.24 19.68
N ALA A 452 14.78 1.49 20.54
CA ALA A 452 13.59 0.65 20.60
C ALA A 452 12.68 0.98 19.40
N ILE A 453 12.34 0.00 18.59
CA ILE A 453 11.55 0.21 17.38
C ILE A 453 10.24 -0.57 17.49
N VAL A 454 9.10 0.08 17.17
CA VAL A 454 7.81 -0.59 17.08
C VAL A 454 7.31 -0.44 15.66
N VAL A 455 7.12 -1.57 14.97
CA VAL A 455 6.62 -1.63 13.59
C VAL A 455 5.16 -2.04 13.60
N PHE A 456 4.30 -1.25 12.98
CA PHE A 456 2.89 -1.55 12.79
C PHE A 456 2.66 -1.83 11.31
N SER A 457 2.23 -3.04 10.95
CA SER A 457 1.96 -3.38 9.56
C SER A 457 0.84 -4.40 9.40
N THR A 458 0.09 -4.22 8.33
CA THR A 458 -0.89 -5.19 7.83
C THR A 458 -0.26 -6.22 6.89
N GLU A 459 0.98 -5.96 6.43
CA GLU A 459 1.75 -6.88 5.59
C GLU A 459 2.55 -7.85 6.47
N PRO A 460 2.24 -9.16 6.45
CA PRO A 460 2.96 -10.15 7.27
C PRO A 460 4.45 -10.23 6.90
N GLU A 461 4.79 -10.08 5.62
CA GLU A 461 6.18 -10.08 5.14
C GLU A 461 6.99 -8.95 5.75
N THR A 462 6.40 -7.76 5.88
CA THR A 462 7.05 -6.59 6.50
C THR A 462 7.38 -6.88 7.97
N VAL A 463 6.43 -7.43 8.71
CA VAL A 463 6.63 -7.75 10.13
C VAL A 463 7.69 -8.84 10.28
N LEU A 464 7.57 -9.92 9.51
CA LEU A 464 8.51 -11.04 9.55
C LEU A 464 9.95 -10.63 9.18
N SER A 465 10.12 -9.73 8.22
CA SER A 465 11.46 -9.29 7.79
C SER A 465 12.15 -8.35 8.79
N LEU A 466 11.39 -7.68 9.65
CA LEU A 466 11.88 -6.63 10.54
C LEU A 466 11.92 -7.05 12.01
N ALA A 467 10.90 -7.78 12.49
CA ALA A 467 10.63 -7.94 13.91
C ALA A 467 11.51 -9.00 14.58
N ASP A 468 11.95 -8.71 15.80
CA ASP A 468 12.58 -9.65 16.72
C ASP A 468 11.53 -10.36 17.59
N ARG A 469 10.34 -9.76 17.75
CA ARG A 469 9.17 -10.26 18.48
C ARG A 469 7.90 -9.68 17.85
N VAL A 470 6.81 -10.44 17.83
CA VAL A 470 5.58 -10.03 17.15
C VAL A 470 4.37 -10.12 18.07
N LEU A 471 3.63 -9.02 18.17
CA LEU A 471 2.29 -8.97 18.77
C LEU A 471 1.26 -9.06 17.65
N VAL A 472 0.32 -9.97 17.77
CA VAL A 472 -0.82 -10.08 16.85
C VAL A 472 -2.02 -9.39 17.46
N MET A 473 -2.51 -8.35 16.77
CA MET A 473 -3.71 -7.60 17.18
C MET A 473 -4.94 -8.09 16.43
N ARG A 474 -6.01 -8.34 17.17
CA ARG A 474 -7.31 -8.75 16.64
C ARG A 474 -8.44 -8.05 17.41
N LYS A 475 -9.30 -7.34 16.69
CA LYS A 475 -10.48 -6.64 17.25
C LYS A 475 -10.13 -5.73 18.46
N GLY A 476 -9.00 -5.04 18.40
CA GLY A 476 -8.56 -4.11 19.42
C GLY A 476 -7.86 -4.73 20.65
N GLU A 477 -7.54 -6.02 20.63
CA GLU A 477 -6.84 -6.73 21.69
C GLU A 477 -5.58 -7.42 21.14
N ILE A 478 -4.60 -7.72 22.01
CA ILE A 478 -3.46 -8.58 21.67
C ILE A 478 -3.96 -10.03 21.79
N ALA A 479 -4.09 -10.69 20.64
CA ALA A 479 -4.57 -12.07 20.57
C ALA A 479 -3.43 -13.09 20.79
N HIS A 480 -2.21 -12.78 20.35
CA HIS A 480 -1.06 -13.67 20.46
C HIS A 480 0.25 -12.87 20.47
N GLU A 481 1.30 -13.45 21.04
CA GLU A 481 2.67 -12.95 21.02
C GLU A 481 3.61 -14.08 20.59
N PHE A 482 4.44 -13.81 19.57
CA PHE A 482 5.50 -14.70 19.11
C PHE A 482 6.86 -14.15 19.50
N ALA A 483 7.71 -14.98 20.15
CA ALA A 483 9.03 -14.58 20.62
C ALA A 483 9.99 -15.79 20.67
N GLY A 484 11.18 -15.66 20.09
CA GLY A 484 12.26 -16.66 20.18
C GLY A 484 12.04 -17.94 19.39
N GLU A 485 10.98 -18.05 18.61
CA GLU A 485 10.62 -19.19 17.78
C GLU A 485 10.69 -18.87 16.28
N ALA A 486 10.72 -19.92 15.47
CA ALA A 486 10.58 -19.77 14.03
C ALA A 486 9.10 -19.64 13.68
N ILE A 487 8.74 -18.56 12.96
CA ILE A 487 7.37 -18.26 12.60
C ILE A 487 7.22 -18.19 11.08
N SER A 488 6.16 -18.80 10.56
CA SER A 488 5.77 -18.69 9.16
C SER A 488 4.69 -17.61 8.96
N LYS A 489 4.53 -17.20 7.70
CA LYS A 489 3.45 -16.31 7.29
C LYS A 489 2.07 -16.85 7.64
N ASP A 490 1.85 -18.16 7.43
CA ASP A 490 0.56 -18.81 7.68
C ASP A 490 0.20 -18.85 9.16
N GLN A 491 1.19 -19.06 10.04
CA GLN A 491 1.00 -18.99 11.50
C GLN A 491 0.61 -17.57 11.93
N LEU A 492 1.27 -16.55 11.35
CA LEU A 492 0.97 -15.15 11.64
C LEU A 492 -0.45 -14.76 11.18
N LEU A 493 -0.84 -15.19 9.96
CA LEU A 493 -2.18 -14.98 9.43
C LEU A 493 -3.27 -15.70 10.25
N ALA A 494 -3.00 -16.92 10.69
CA ALA A 494 -3.96 -17.71 11.48
C ALA A 494 -4.21 -17.11 12.87
N ALA A 495 -3.24 -16.41 13.45
CA ALA A 495 -3.36 -15.78 14.76
C ALA A 495 -4.14 -14.45 14.71
N ALA A 496 -4.23 -13.77 13.55
CA ALA A 496 -4.91 -12.49 13.35
C ALA A 496 -6.39 -12.69 12.99
#